data_6ccdc3aa464b65c5f20a477d0b1a8e1d
#
_entry.id   6ccdc3aa464b65c5f20a477d0b1a8e1d
#
_cell.length_a   1.000
_cell.length_b   1.000
_cell.length_c   1.000
_cell.angle_alpha   90.00
_cell.angle_beta   90.00
_cell.angle_gamma   90.00
#
_symmetry.space_group_name_H-M   'P 1'
#
loop_
_entity.id
_entity.type
_entity.pdbx_description
1 polymer ?
#
loop_
_entity_poly.entity_id
_entity_poly.type
_entity_poly.pdbx_seq_one_letter_code
_entity_poly.pdbx_strand_id
1 'polypeptide(L)'
;MAEKIRPNLTFTLLCDDVRQETGGKISLMGIFENVYAAQFPAVHPRLATVNEWAEGRGEFDTTLRILSPDRKSILRETMTRLKLGDARYKHRDISIHLNVEFREPGLYWIENYLDGVLVNSVPLQVILVKEKSFH
;
A
#
# COMPACT_ATOMS: atom_id res chain seq x y z
N MET A 1 -26.43 13.37 16.10
CA MET A 1 -25.27 12.54 15.74
C MET A 1 -24.81 12.85 14.33
N ALA A 2 -23.50 12.86 14.14
CA ALA A 2 -22.98 13.07 12.80
C ALA A 2 -23.26 11.85 11.93
N GLU A 3 -23.69 12.08 10.72
CA GLU A 3 -23.95 11.02 9.76
C GLU A 3 -22.63 10.39 9.32
N LYS A 4 -22.62 9.07 9.19
CA LYS A 4 -21.47 8.32 8.71
C LYS A 4 -21.42 8.46 7.19
N ILE A 5 -20.28 8.92 6.66
CA ILE A 5 -20.07 9.12 5.23
C ILE A 5 -18.90 8.25 4.79
N ARG A 6 -19.14 7.36 3.82
CA ARG A 6 -18.11 6.46 3.30
C ARG A 6 -17.04 7.28 2.57
N PRO A 7 -15.76 7.14 2.96
CA PRO A 7 -14.68 7.88 2.28
C PRO A 7 -14.34 7.29 0.93
N ASN A 8 -13.65 8.11 0.13
CA ASN A 8 -13.03 7.68 -1.11
C ASN A 8 -11.55 7.42 -0.86
N LEU A 9 -11.02 6.36 -1.45
CA LEU A 9 -9.59 6.12 -1.49
C LEU A 9 -9.03 6.84 -2.72
N THR A 10 -8.34 7.95 -2.49
CA THR A 10 -7.89 8.80 -3.59
C THR A 10 -6.63 8.28 -4.27
N PHE A 11 -5.75 7.63 -3.50
CA PHE A 11 -4.60 6.95 -4.08
C PHE A 11 -4.05 5.89 -3.13
N THR A 12 -3.34 4.96 -3.71
CA THR A 12 -2.46 4.00 -3.03
C THR A 12 -1.11 4.09 -3.71
N LEU A 13 -0.07 4.43 -2.97
CA LEU A 13 1.28 4.53 -3.49
C LEU A 13 2.20 3.60 -2.73
N LEU A 14 3.21 3.09 -3.46
CA LEU A 14 4.29 2.32 -2.85
C LEU A 14 5.57 3.14 -2.96
N CYS A 15 6.34 3.15 -1.87
CA CYS A 15 7.61 3.88 -1.83
C CYS A 15 8.58 3.19 -0.89
N ASP A 16 9.84 3.62 -0.96
CA ASP A 16 10.88 3.05 -0.10
C ASP A 16 10.75 3.51 1.34
N ASP A 17 10.39 4.78 1.54
CA ASP A 17 10.30 5.34 2.89
C ASP A 17 9.36 6.53 2.92
N VAL A 18 8.91 6.85 4.13
CA VAL A 18 8.02 8.00 4.38
C VAL A 18 8.64 8.81 5.51
N ARG A 19 8.73 10.12 5.29
CA ARG A 19 9.25 11.03 6.29
C ARG A 19 8.16 12.00 6.73
N GLN A 20 8.01 12.17 8.03
CA GLN A 20 7.10 13.18 8.57
C GLN A 20 7.84 14.51 8.70
N GLU A 21 7.25 15.54 8.15
CA GLU A 21 7.82 16.88 8.15
C GLU A 21 7.08 17.78 9.14
N THR A 22 7.64 18.94 9.41
CA THR A 22 7.01 19.95 10.27
C THR A 22 5.70 20.43 9.67
N GLY A 23 4.67 20.62 10.50
CA GLY A 23 3.38 21.12 10.05
C GLY A 23 2.45 20.06 9.50
N GLY A 24 2.66 18.80 9.83
CA GLY A 24 1.78 17.70 9.41
C GLY A 24 1.97 17.26 7.97
N LYS A 25 3.04 17.70 7.31
CA LYS A 25 3.36 17.28 5.95
C LYS A 25 4.10 15.95 5.95
N ILE A 26 4.02 15.23 4.83
CA ILE A 26 4.82 14.02 4.64
C ILE A 26 5.59 14.12 3.33
N SER A 27 6.74 13.45 3.30
CA SER A 27 7.53 13.27 2.09
C SER A 27 7.63 11.80 1.78
N LEU A 28 7.33 11.43 0.55
CA LEU A 28 7.43 10.05 0.08
C LEU A 28 8.74 9.92 -0.71
N MET A 29 9.56 8.95 -0.33
CA MET A 29 10.89 8.76 -0.91
C MET A 29 10.91 7.48 -1.72
N GLY A 30 11.28 7.59 -3.00
CA GLY A 30 11.38 6.43 -3.88
C GLY A 30 10.03 5.79 -4.20
N ILE A 31 9.13 6.56 -4.79
CA ILE A 31 7.85 6.00 -5.26
C ILE A 31 8.13 5.04 -6.41
N PHE A 32 7.54 3.84 -6.37
CA PHE A 32 7.79 2.84 -7.40
C PHE A 32 6.54 2.01 -7.69
N GLU A 33 6.53 1.44 -8.89
CA GLU A 33 5.52 0.49 -9.36
C GLU A 33 6.12 -0.88 -9.67
N ASN A 34 7.45 -0.96 -9.75
CA ASN A 34 8.18 -2.16 -10.15
C ASN A 34 9.27 -2.48 -9.14
N VAL A 35 9.46 -3.77 -8.89
CA VAL A 35 10.59 -4.29 -8.13
C VAL A 35 11.43 -5.14 -9.07
N TYR A 36 12.75 -4.89 -9.10
CA TYR A 36 13.66 -5.62 -9.98
C TYR A 36 14.54 -6.55 -9.14
N ALA A 37 14.66 -7.80 -9.57
CA ALA A 37 15.48 -8.78 -8.88
C ALA A 37 16.24 -9.65 -9.87
N ALA A 38 17.49 -9.97 -9.53
CA ALA A 38 18.33 -10.82 -10.37
C ALA A 38 18.10 -12.30 -10.13
N GLN A 39 17.53 -12.66 -9.01
CA GLN A 39 17.26 -14.06 -8.65
C GLN A 39 16.11 -14.13 -7.66
N PHE A 40 15.48 -15.30 -7.58
CA PHE A 40 14.34 -15.56 -6.68
C PHE A 40 14.63 -16.78 -5.80
N PRO A 41 14.08 -16.81 -4.57
CA PRO A 41 13.22 -15.78 -3.99
C PRO A 41 13.97 -14.48 -3.74
N ALA A 42 13.29 -13.37 -3.93
CA ALA A 42 13.84 -12.04 -3.72
C ALA A 42 13.22 -11.41 -2.48
N VAL A 43 14.04 -10.82 -1.62
CA VAL A 43 13.56 -10.13 -0.41
C VAL A 43 13.71 -8.63 -0.61
N HIS A 44 12.59 -7.92 -0.49
CA HIS A 44 12.59 -6.47 -0.51
C HIS A 44 12.66 -5.99 0.95
N PRO A 45 13.76 -5.32 1.36
CA PRO A 45 13.99 -5.06 2.79
C PRO A 45 12.96 -4.15 3.43
N ARG A 46 12.49 -3.14 2.71
CA ARG A 46 11.55 -2.17 3.25
C ARG A 46 10.65 -1.62 2.15
N LEU A 47 9.36 -1.70 2.40
CA LEU A 47 8.32 -1.26 1.47
C LEU A 47 7.25 -0.52 2.26
N ALA A 48 6.98 0.72 1.89
CA ALA A 48 5.91 1.49 2.49
C ALA A 48 4.71 1.55 1.54
N THR A 49 3.52 1.35 2.08
CA THR A 49 2.27 1.59 1.37
C THR A 49 1.61 2.82 1.97
N VAL A 50 1.16 3.73 1.12
CA VAL A 50 0.53 4.99 1.54
C VAL A 50 -0.83 5.10 0.88
N ASN A 51 -1.87 5.12 1.70
CA ASN A 51 -3.25 5.32 1.26
C ASN A 51 -3.72 6.70 1.69
N GLU A 52 -4.44 7.39 0.81
CA GLU A 52 -5.09 8.64 1.18
C GLU A 52 -6.61 8.47 1.07
N TRP A 53 -7.28 8.74 2.17
CA TRP A 53 -8.74 8.70 2.27
C TRP A 53 -9.28 10.11 2.34
N ALA A 54 -10.36 10.39 1.63
CA ALA A 54 -10.95 11.72 1.56
C ALA A 54 -12.48 11.67 1.56
N GLU A 55 -13.07 12.78 1.98
CA GLU A 55 -14.51 13.03 1.88
C GLU A 55 -15.36 12.06 2.71
N GLY A 56 -14.81 11.54 3.81
CA GLY A 56 -15.53 10.64 4.67
C GLY A 56 -15.70 11.17 6.08
N ARG A 57 -16.61 10.55 6.82
CA ARG A 57 -16.83 10.81 8.24
C ARG A 57 -17.32 9.57 8.93
N GLY A 58 -16.79 9.32 10.11
CA GLY A 58 -17.14 8.15 10.91
C GLY A 58 -15.97 7.24 11.12
N GLU A 59 -16.24 6.04 11.60
CA GLU A 59 -15.22 5.02 11.86
C GLU A 59 -15.42 3.84 10.90
N PHE A 60 -14.30 3.35 10.38
CA PHE A 60 -14.29 2.28 9.40
C PHE A 60 -13.15 1.33 9.67
N ASP A 61 -13.31 0.08 9.32
CA ASP A 61 -12.21 -0.88 9.33
C ASP A 61 -11.57 -0.92 7.95
N THR A 62 -10.25 -0.77 7.90
CA THR A 62 -9.52 -0.89 6.64
C THR A 62 -8.65 -2.13 6.68
N THR A 63 -8.51 -2.79 5.54
CA THR A 63 -7.62 -3.92 5.36
C THR A 63 -6.83 -3.71 4.10
N LEU A 64 -5.50 -3.87 4.19
CA LEU A 64 -4.62 -3.85 3.04
C LEU A 64 -3.96 -5.21 2.95
N ARG A 65 -3.97 -5.82 1.77
CA ARG A 65 -3.34 -7.10 1.51
C ARG A 65 -2.38 -7.00 0.35
N ILE A 66 -1.22 -7.62 0.49
CA ILE A 66 -0.30 -7.85 -0.63
C ILE A 66 -0.46 -9.31 -1.02
N LEU A 67 -0.87 -9.55 -2.26
CA LEU A 67 -1.22 -10.89 -2.74
C LEU A 67 -0.26 -11.36 -3.82
N SER A 68 -0.07 -12.69 -3.89
CA SER A 68 0.66 -13.36 -4.96
C SER A 68 -0.01 -13.10 -6.32
N PRO A 69 0.70 -13.37 -7.43
CA PRO A 69 0.14 -13.14 -8.78
C PRO A 69 -1.18 -13.87 -9.04
N ASP A 70 -1.35 -15.08 -8.49
CA ASP A 70 -2.61 -15.83 -8.62
C ASP A 70 -3.67 -15.41 -7.60
N ARG A 71 -3.33 -14.47 -6.70
CA ARG A 71 -4.19 -13.95 -5.63
C ARG A 71 -4.61 -15.01 -4.59
N LYS A 72 -3.93 -16.15 -4.57
CA LYS A 72 -4.26 -17.23 -3.63
C LYS A 72 -3.47 -17.16 -2.32
N SER A 73 -2.35 -16.46 -2.32
CA SER A 73 -1.49 -16.33 -1.15
C SER A 73 -1.39 -14.89 -0.71
N ILE A 74 -1.51 -14.67 0.59
CA ILE A 74 -1.37 -13.35 1.20
C ILE A 74 0.07 -13.24 1.72
N LEU A 75 0.85 -12.30 1.18
CA LEU A 75 2.21 -12.02 1.63
C LEU A 75 2.20 -11.17 2.89
N ARG A 76 1.31 -10.20 2.93
CA ARG A 76 1.15 -9.27 4.06
C ARG A 76 -0.30 -8.87 4.19
N GLU A 77 -0.72 -8.64 5.43
CA GLU A 77 -2.04 -8.10 5.72
C GLU A 77 -1.91 -7.10 6.85
N THR A 78 -2.50 -5.93 6.65
CA THR A 78 -2.54 -4.88 7.67
C THR A 78 -3.98 -4.46 7.87
N MET A 79 -4.42 -4.43 9.12
CA MET A 79 -5.76 -4.02 9.50
C MET A 79 -5.66 -2.78 10.38
N THR A 80 -6.44 -1.75 10.05
CA THR A 80 -6.40 -0.48 10.75
C THR A 80 -7.81 0.05 10.96
N ARG A 81 -8.02 0.71 12.10
CA ARG A 81 -9.26 1.43 12.37
C ARG A 81 -9.12 2.86 11.89
N LEU A 82 -9.89 3.23 10.90
CA LEU A 82 -9.89 4.56 10.29
C LEU A 82 -10.92 5.42 11.00
N LYS A 83 -10.48 6.55 11.57
CA LYS A 83 -11.35 7.50 12.27
C LYS A 83 -11.32 8.83 11.54
N LEU A 84 -12.46 9.22 10.98
CA LEU A 84 -12.59 10.45 10.23
C LEU A 84 -13.57 11.37 10.94
N GLY A 85 -13.07 12.49 11.47
CA GLY A 85 -13.89 13.43 12.22
C GLY A 85 -14.61 14.45 11.35
N ASP A 86 -14.05 14.76 10.18
CA ASP A 86 -14.57 15.83 9.33
C ASP A 86 -14.30 15.50 7.88
N ALA A 87 -15.35 15.54 7.04
CA ALA A 87 -15.26 15.20 5.63
C ALA A 87 -14.38 16.16 4.81
N ARG A 88 -14.06 17.35 5.36
CA ARG A 88 -13.21 18.31 4.68
C ARG A 88 -11.74 17.97 4.71
N TYR A 89 -11.31 17.07 5.62
CA TYR A 89 -9.93 16.72 5.79
C TYR A 89 -9.62 15.35 5.21
N LYS A 90 -8.41 15.22 4.71
CA LYS A 90 -7.88 13.97 4.21
C LYS A 90 -7.16 13.22 5.32
N HIS A 91 -7.15 11.92 5.24
CA HIS A 91 -6.41 11.07 6.16
C HIS A 91 -5.45 10.20 5.37
N ARG A 92 -4.17 10.18 5.75
CA ARG A 92 -3.17 9.31 5.15
C ARG A 92 -2.85 8.18 6.10
N ASP A 93 -2.91 6.98 5.56
CA ASP A 93 -2.65 5.74 6.28
C ASP A 93 -1.38 5.12 5.72
N ILE A 94 -0.37 4.97 6.57
CA ILE A 94 0.96 4.55 6.16
C ILE A 94 1.27 3.22 6.84
N SER A 95 1.68 2.22 6.06
CA SER A 95 2.11 0.92 6.58
C SER A 95 3.51 0.61 6.09
N ILE A 96 4.36 0.15 6.98
CA ILE A 96 5.73 -0.24 6.67
C ILE A 96 5.81 -1.77 6.71
N HIS A 97 6.28 -2.36 5.62
CA HIS A 97 6.44 -3.80 5.49
C HIS A 97 7.91 -4.13 5.36
N LEU A 98 8.43 -4.93 6.29
CA LEU A 98 9.84 -5.31 6.30
C LEU A 98 10.03 -6.70 5.73
N ASN A 99 11.10 -6.87 4.95
CA ASN A 99 11.54 -8.16 4.43
C ASN A 99 10.43 -8.91 3.69
N VAL A 100 9.82 -8.23 2.73
CA VAL A 100 8.78 -8.85 1.91
C VAL A 100 9.44 -9.80 0.92
N GLU A 101 9.08 -11.07 0.99
CA GLU A 101 9.65 -12.09 0.11
C GLU A 101 8.76 -12.31 -1.11
N PHE A 102 9.36 -12.12 -2.27
CA PHE A 102 8.72 -12.44 -3.55
C PHE A 102 9.34 -13.72 -4.09
N ARG A 103 8.56 -14.80 -4.18
CA ARG A 103 9.07 -16.13 -4.56
C ARG A 103 9.31 -16.27 -6.04
N GLU A 104 8.59 -15.49 -6.83
CA GLU A 104 8.66 -15.57 -8.29
C GLU A 104 8.43 -14.21 -8.91
N PRO A 105 8.88 -13.97 -10.14
CA PRO A 105 8.47 -12.78 -10.86
C PRO A 105 7.00 -12.83 -11.22
N GLY A 106 6.38 -11.68 -11.39
CA GLY A 106 4.98 -11.62 -11.78
C GLY A 106 4.31 -10.34 -11.31
N LEU A 107 3.02 -10.27 -11.54
CA LEU A 107 2.21 -9.12 -11.18
C LEU A 107 1.52 -9.42 -9.86
N TYR A 108 2.04 -8.82 -8.79
CA TYR A 108 1.47 -8.91 -7.45
C TYR A 108 0.40 -7.84 -7.28
N TRP A 109 -0.46 -8.00 -6.27
CA TRP A 109 -1.62 -7.13 -6.11
C TRP A 109 -1.66 -6.57 -4.69
N ILE A 110 -1.88 -5.25 -4.60
CA ILE A 110 -2.19 -4.61 -3.33
C ILE A 110 -3.69 -4.33 -3.35
N GLU A 111 -4.43 -5.01 -2.49
CA GLU A 111 -5.88 -4.86 -2.40
C GLU A 111 -6.24 -4.11 -1.13
N ASN A 112 -7.11 -3.13 -1.26
CA ASN A 112 -7.59 -2.34 -0.13
C ASN A 112 -9.09 -2.56 0.06
N TYR A 113 -9.47 -2.79 1.31
CA TYR A 113 -10.85 -3.04 1.70
C TYR A 113 -11.30 -2.01 2.72
N LEU A 114 -12.54 -1.60 2.64
CA LEU A 114 -13.19 -0.73 3.61
C LEU A 114 -14.43 -1.47 4.13
N ASP A 115 -14.48 -1.73 5.44
CA ASP A 115 -15.53 -2.52 6.06
C ASP A 115 -15.81 -3.83 5.30
N GLY A 116 -14.72 -4.53 4.92
CA GLY A 116 -14.79 -5.80 4.23
C GLY A 116 -15.11 -5.73 2.73
N VAL A 117 -15.28 -4.54 2.17
CA VAL A 117 -15.61 -4.36 0.76
C VAL A 117 -14.36 -3.88 0.01
N LEU A 118 -14.03 -4.56 -1.09
CA LEU A 118 -12.88 -4.19 -1.94
C LEU A 118 -13.12 -2.80 -2.53
N VAL A 119 -12.15 -1.90 -2.31
CA VAL A 119 -12.21 -0.52 -2.78
C VAL A 119 -11.34 -0.33 -4.02
N ASN A 120 -10.12 -0.85 -4.00
CA ASN A 120 -9.23 -0.80 -5.15
C ASN A 120 -8.26 -1.97 -5.14
N SER A 121 -7.62 -2.19 -6.29
CA SER A 121 -6.59 -3.19 -6.47
C SER A 121 -5.49 -2.55 -7.32
N VAL A 122 -4.28 -2.47 -6.76
CA VAL A 122 -3.13 -1.80 -7.39
C VAL A 122 -2.08 -2.85 -7.73
N PRO A 123 -1.59 -2.90 -8.97
CA PRO A 123 -0.56 -3.86 -9.35
C PRO A 123 0.83 -3.44 -8.87
N LEU A 124 1.62 -4.44 -8.52
CA LEU A 124 3.05 -4.31 -8.24
C LEU A 124 3.76 -5.33 -9.10
N GLN A 125 4.51 -4.87 -10.09
CA GLN A 125 5.21 -5.77 -10.99
C GLN A 125 6.59 -6.12 -10.42
N VAL A 126 6.86 -7.42 -10.28
CA VAL A 126 8.15 -7.93 -9.82
C VAL A 126 8.83 -8.57 -11.02
N ILE A 127 9.98 -8.03 -11.39
CA ILE A 127 10.63 -8.32 -12.67
C ILE A 127 11.97 -8.99 -12.45
N LEU A 128 12.19 -10.12 -13.14
CA LEU A 128 13.49 -10.76 -13.19
C LEU A 128 14.36 -10.02 -14.21
N VAL A 129 15.52 -9.55 -13.78
CA VAL A 129 16.49 -8.88 -14.64
C VAL A 129 17.80 -9.65 -14.62
N LYS A 130 18.51 -9.60 -15.74
CA LYS A 130 19.83 -10.21 -15.82
C LYS A 130 20.82 -9.29 -15.12
N GLU A 131 21.76 -9.87 -14.38
CA GLU A 131 22.75 -9.12 -13.61
C GLU A 131 23.49 -8.09 -14.45
N LYS A 132 23.90 -8.46 -15.66
CA LYS A 132 24.62 -7.54 -16.57
C LYS A 132 23.76 -6.37 -17.08
N SER A 133 22.49 -6.32 -16.77
CA SER A 133 21.64 -5.17 -17.09
C SER A 133 21.93 -3.96 -16.20
N PHE A 134 22.75 -4.12 -15.17
CA PHE A 134 23.13 -3.04 -14.26
C PHE A 134 24.45 -2.35 -14.62
N HIS A 135 25.05 -2.71 -15.71
CA HIS A 135 26.34 -2.15 -16.15
C HIS A 135 26.17 -1.02 -17.16
#